data_dc7e7fd1058c872925e3f9cd0f531a20
#
_entry.id   dc7e7fd1058c872925e3f9cd0f531a20
#
_cell.length_a   1.000
_cell.length_b   1.000
_cell.length_c   1.000
_cell.angle_alpha   90.00
_cell.angle_beta   90.00
_cell.angle_gamma   90.00
#
_symmetry.space_group_name_H-M   'P 1'
#
loop_
_entity.id
_entity.type
_entity.pdbx_description
1 polymer ?
#
loop_
_entity_poly.entity_id
_entity_poly.type
_entity_poly.pdbx_seq_one_letter_code
_entity_poly.pdbx_strand_id
1 'polypeptide(L)'
;GKPVAVSAWQESVASAFRAHGIATFPNEGEAIGVLAQVANHTALMRKPRTEASAIPDVQVPEKMGESAFLNEAQSFELLARHGVPTVPMRMCSSADEARAAFDAIGGPVVVKACSADVPHKSEYGLVALNVTTREQAGALFEQFWAKMDTMQVARDGVIVAAMTKGLHEFMIGARIDPVFGPVVV
;
A
#
# COMPACT_ATOMS: atom_id res chain seq x y z
N GLY A 1 20.65 35.81 -11.44
CA GLY A 1 19.87 37.03 -11.21
C GLY A 1 18.83 36.81 -10.12
N LYS A 2 18.23 37.86 -9.61
CA LYS A 2 17.10 37.74 -8.66
C LYS A 2 15.82 37.54 -9.48
N PRO A 3 14.87 36.71 -9.05
CA PRO A 3 13.58 36.59 -9.70
C PRO A 3 12.81 37.91 -9.58
N VAL A 4 12.10 38.26 -10.65
CA VAL A 4 11.27 39.45 -10.71
C VAL A 4 9.87 39.05 -11.16
N ALA A 5 8.87 39.58 -10.49
CA ALA A 5 7.48 39.46 -10.87
C ALA A 5 6.84 40.85 -10.83
N VAL A 6 5.94 41.14 -11.78
CA VAL A 6 5.24 42.43 -11.89
C VAL A 6 3.76 42.18 -11.65
N SER A 7 3.14 43.01 -10.83
CA SER A 7 1.68 43.10 -10.71
C SER A 7 1.21 44.22 -11.65
N ALA A 8 0.35 43.87 -12.61
CA ALA A 8 -0.24 44.81 -13.54
C ALA A 8 -1.64 44.37 -13.95
N TRP A 9 -2.65 45.12 -13.53
CA TRP A 9 -4.06 44.83 -13.87
C TRP A 9 -4.46 45.36 -15.25
N GLN A 10 -3.69 46.35 -15.80
CA GLN A 10 -3.92 46.82 -17.15
C GLN A 10 -3.21 45.94 -18.17
N GLU A 11 -3.99 45.34 -19.10
CA GLU A 11 -3.46 44.40 -20.09
C GLU A 11 -2.37 45.01 -20.99
N SER A 12 -2.48 46.28 -21.34
CA SER A 12 -1.45 46.97 -22.14
C SER A 12 -0.09 47.03 -21.42
N VAL A 13 -0.11 47.22 -20.11
CA VAL A 13 1.10 47.21 -19.27
C VAL A 13 1.63 45.77 -19.10
N ALA A 14 0.74 44.86 -18.79
CA ALA A 14 1.09 43.45 -18.62
C ALA A 14 1.73 42.86 -19.89
N SER A 15 1.15 43.16 -21.06
CA SER A 15 1.67 42.72 -22.35
C SER A 15 3.08 43.25 -22.64
N ALA A 16 3.36 44.50 -22.30
CA ALA A 16 4.68 45.11 -22.49
C ALA A 16 5.75 44.36 -21.66
N PHE A 17 5.46 44.04 -20.41
CA PHE A 17 6.39 43.26 -19.57
C PHE A 17 6.55 41.81 -20.03
N ARG A 18 5.46 41.15 -20.42
CA ARG A 18 5.51 39.78 -20.96
C ARG A 18 6.33 39.70 -22.25
N ALA A 19 6.27 40.68 -23.10
CA ALA A 19 7.09 40.75 -24.32
C ALA A 19 8.59 40.76 -24.03
N HIS A 20 9.00 41.19 -22.84
CA HIS A 20 10.38 41.15 -22.37
C HIS A 20 10.69 39.94 -21.46
N GLY A 21 9.82 38.92 -21.43
CA GLY A 21 10.02 37.73 -20.65
C GLY A 21 9.84 37.88 -19.13
N ILE A 22 9.19 38.98 -18.70
CA ILE A 22 8.93 39.25 -17.28
C ILE A 22 7.56 38.68 -16.90
N ALA A 23 7.52 37.86 -15.88
CA ALA A 23 6.28 37.29 -15.35
C ALA A 23 5.37 38.37 -14.79
N THR A 24 4.12 38.41 -15.26
CA THR A 24 3.13 39.40 -14.84
C THR A 24 1.89 38.73 -14.29
N PHE A 25 1.35 39.35 -13.24
CA PHE A 25 0.19 38.84 -12.50
C PHE A 25 -0.87 39.94 -12.35
N PRO A 26 -2.16 39.58 -12.27
CA PRO A 26 -3.23 40.57 -12.18
C PRO A 26 -3.26 41.34 -10.84
N ASN A 27 -2.68 40.74 -9.80
CA ASN A 27 -2.61 41.35 -8.47
C ASN A 27 -1.31 41.00 -7.72
N GLU A 28 -1.04 41.75 -6.67
CA GLU A 28 0.19 41.63 -5.87
C GLU A 28 0.24 40.30 -5.12
N GLY A 29 -0.91 39.79 -4.65
CA GLY A 29 -1.00 38.52 -3.91
C GLY A 29 -0.49 37.35 -4.73
N GLU A 30 -0.87 37.27 -5.99
CA GLU A 30 -0.38 36.23 -6.92
C GLU A 30 1.12 36.41 -7.23
N ALA A 31 1.56 37.62 -7.48
CA ALA A 31 2.98 37.92 -7.74
C ALA A 31 3.87 37.52 -6.54
N ILE A 32 3.46 37.88 -5.33
CA ILE A 32 4.16 37.53 -4.08
C ILE A 32 4.11 36.01 -3.85
N GLY A 33 2.95 35.39 -4.08
CA GLY A 33 2.77 33.93 -3.92
C GLY A 33 3.75 33.13 -4.80
N VAL A 34 3.90 33.52 -6.07
CA VAL A 34 4.84 32.87 -6.99
C VAL A 34 6.30 33.12 -6.57
N LEU A 35 6.65 34.34 -6.16
CA LEU A 35 8.00 34.62 -5.65
C LEU A 35 8.31 33.77 -4.38
N ALA A 36 7.34 33.61 -3.50
CA ALA A 36 7.49 32.74 -2.32
C ALA A 36 7.70 31.28 -2.71
N GLN A 37 6.96 30.77 -3.70
CA GLN A 37 7.16 29.40 -4.21
C GLN A 37 8.57 29.21 -4.80
N VAL A 38 9.05 30.16 -5.60
CA VAL A 38 10.41 30.12 -6.16
C VAL A 38 11.46 30.14 -5.05
N ALA A 39 11.26 30.98 -4.02
CA ALA A 39 12.17 31.04 -2.87
C ALA A 39 12.19 29.71 -2.10
N ASN A 40 11.01 29.14 -1.83
CA ASN A 40 10.88 27.84 -1.14
C ASN A 40 11.52 26.71 -1.95
N HIS A 41 11.27 26.65 -3.25
CA HIS A 41 11.90 25.68 -4.13
C HIS A 41 13.43 25.83 -4.13
N THR A 42 13.93 27.06 -4.24
CA THR A 42 15.37 27.33 -4.20
C THR A 42 15.99 26.90 -2.86
N ALA A 43 15.29 27.16 -1.75
CA ALA A 43 15.72 26.71 -0.43
C ALA A 43 15.74 25.18 -0.32
N LEU A 44 14.74 24.49 -0.89
CA LEU A 44 14.67 23.05 -0.95
C LEU A 44 15.85 22.47 -1.77
N MET A 45 16.12 23.01 -2.93
CA MET A 45 17.22 22.59 -3.81
C MET A 45 18.61 22.84 -3.22
N ARG A 46 18.74 23.78 -2.28
CA ARG A 46 19.98 24.05 -1.56
C ARG A 46 20.20 23.16 -0.35
N LYS A 47 19.16 22.43 0.11
CA LYS A 47 19.37 21.46 1.19
C LYS A 47 20.37 20.41 0.73
N PRO A 48 21.40 20.11 1.54
CA PRO A 48 22.29 19.01 1.22
C PRO A 48 21.43 17.75 1.01
N ARG A 49 21.69 17.05 -0.07
CA ARG A 49 21.11 15.72 -0.23
C ARG A 49 21.56 14.90 0.97
N THR A 50 20.62 14.49 1.79
CA THR A 50 20.90 13.46 2.79
C THR A 50 21.42 12.27 1.99
N GLU A 51 22.65 11.84 2.27
CA GLU A 51 23.13 10.59 1.68
C GLU A 51 22.07 9.55 1.99
N ALA A 52 21.52 8.96 0.94
CA ALA A 52 20.59 7.86 1.12
C ALA A 52 21.33 6.83 1.98
N SER A 53 20.78 6.48 3.13
CA SER A 53 21.26 5.34 3.92
C SER A 53 21.53 4.23 2.92
N ALA A 54 22.73 3.65 2.97
CA ALA A 54 23.09 2.57 2.08
C ALA A 54 21.93 1.57 2.07
N ILE A 55 21.27 1.46 0.94
CA ILE A 55 20.23 0.45 0.77
C ILE A 55 20.95 -0.86 1.06
N PRO A 56 20.50 -1.66 2.04
CA PRO A 56 21.09 -2.97 2.23
C PRO A 56 21.14 -3.68 0.88
N ASP A 57 22.23 -4.40 0.61
CA ASP A 57 22.37 -5.17 -0.63
C ASP A 57 21.24 -6.23 -0.67
N VAL A 58 20.08 -5.77 -1.11
CA VAL A 58 18.91 -6.62 -1.31
C VAL A 58 19.13 -7.28 -2.64
N GLN A 59 19.40 -8.57 -2.63
CA GLN A 59 19.41 -9.38 -3.83
C GLN A 59 18.01 -9.34 -4.46
N VAL A 60 17.84 -8.44 -5.40
CA VAL A 60 16.63 -8.42 -6.24
C VAL A 60 16.70 -9.66 -7.12
N PRO A 61 15.69 -10.54 -7.11
CA PRO A 61 15.67 -11.68 -8.02
C PRO A 61 15.82 -11.20 -9.47
N GLU A 62 16.76 -11.75 -10.22
CA GLU A 62 17.09 -11.33 -11.60
C GLU A 62 15.92 -11.44 -12.59
N LYS A 63 14.88 -12.16 -12.24
CA LYS A 63 13.61 -12.21 -12.96
C LYS A 63 12.47 -12.33 -11.96
N MET A 64 11.75 -11.26 -11.73
CA MET A 64 10.33 -11.42 -11.42
C MET A 64 9.70 -11.95 -12.73
N GLY A 65 9.29 -13.22 -12.71
CA GLY A 65 8.48 -13.78 -13.80
C GLY A 65 7.25 -12.92 -14.06
N GLU A 66 6.49 -13.24 -15.10
CA GLU A 66 5.26 -12.56 -15.45
C GLU A 66 4.47 -12.20 -14.18
N SER A 67 3.99 -10.96 -14.12
CA SER A 67 3.27 -10.39 -12.97
C SER A 67 2.18 -11.33 -12.48
N ALA A 68 2.49 -12.17 -11.51
CA ALA A 68 1.54 -13.06 -10.88
C ALA A 68 1.07 -12.41 -9.57
N PHE A 69 -0.25 -12.35 -9.38
CA PHE A 69 -0.80 -12.00 -8.09
C PHE A 69 -0.44 -13.09 -7.08
N LEU A 70 0.28 -12.71 -6.04
CA LEU A 70 0.52 -13.58 -4.90
C LEU A 70 -0.78 -13.66 -4.08
N ASN A 71 -1.14 -14.86 -3.64
CA ASN A 71 -2.19 -14.99 -2.64
C ASN A 71 -1.70 -14.45 -1.28
N GLU A 72 -2.62 -14.31 -0.32
CA GLU A 72 -2.30 -13.70 0.98
C GLU A 72 -1.22 -14.48 1.75
N ALA A 73 -1.23 -15.82 1.71
CA ALA A 73 -0.24 -16.64 2.39
C ALA A 73 1.16 -16.46 1.78
N GLN A 74 1.26 -16.48 0.46
CA GLN A 74 2.51 -16.22 -0.26
C GLN A 74 3.06 -14.82 0.03
N SER A 75 2.16 -13.83 0.13
CA SER A 75 2.53 -12.45 0.47
C SER A 75 3.11 -12.36 1.88
N PHE A 76 2.47 -13.01 2.87
CA PHE A 76 2.98 -13.08 4.24
C PHE A 76 4.34 -13.78 4.32
N GLU A 77 4.51 -14.87 3.58
CA GLU A 77 5.78 -15.58 3.54
C GLU A 77 6.90 -14.72 2.94
N LEU A 78 6.61 -13.99 1.86
CA LEU A 78 7.54 -13.05 1.25
C LEU A 78 7.94 -11.96 2.24
N LEU A 79 6.98 -11.33 2.92
CA LEU A 79 7.24 -10.30 3.93
C LEU A 79 8.09 -10.84 5.08
N ALA A 80 7.77 -12.01 5.59
CA ALA A 80 8.53 -12.65 6.67
C ALA A 80 9.98 -12.94 6.29
N ARG A 81 10.24 -13.40 5.06
CA ARG A 81 11.61 -13.61 4.54
C ARG A 81 12.44 -12.32 4.53
N HIS A 82 11.78 -11.18 4.34
CA HIS A 82 12.44 -9.87 4.36
C HIS A 82 12.41 -9.19 5.73
N GLY A 83 12.10 -9.93 6.80
CA GLY A 83 12.14 -9.42 8.17
C GLY A 83 10.99 -8.48 8.54
N VAL A 84 9.93 -8.40 7.72
CA VAL A 84 8.72 -7.64 8.06
C VAL A 84 7.88 -8.46 9.05
N PRO A 85 7.57 -7.94 10.24
CA PRO A 85 6.75 -8.65 11.22
C PRO A 85 5.36 -8.93 10.66
N THR A 86 4.92 -10.19 10.77
CA THR A 86 3.58 -10.60 10.37
C THR A 86 2.86 -11.22 11.56
N VAL A 87 1.52 -11.23 11.52
CA VAL A 87 0.72 -11.91 12.53
C VAL A 87 0.91 -13.43 12.43
N PRO A 88 0.87 -14.17 13.54
CA PRO A 88 0.82 -15.63 13.50
C PRO A 88 -0.36 -16.10 12.65
N MET A 89 -0.08 -16.91 11.66
CA MET A 89 -1.11 -17.49 10.79
C MET A 89 -0.78 -18.91 10.36
N ARG A 90 -1.79 -19.64 9.93
CA ARG A 90 -1.65 -20.95 9.29
C ARG A 90 -2.56 -21.03 8.05
N MET A 91 -2.01 -21.54 6.98
CA MET A 91 -2.78 -21.97 5.82
C MET A 91 -3.31 -23.37 6.11
N CYS A 92 -4.60 -23.59 5.86
CA CYS A 92 -5.30 -24.83 6.11
C CYS A 92 -5.91 -25.35 4.81
N SER A 93 -5.81 -26.64 4.59
CA SER A 93 -6.37 -27.40 3.46
C SER A 93 -7.54 -28.32 3.88
N SER A 94 -7.84 -28.36 5.17
CA SER A 94 -8.96 -29.13 5.73
C SER A 94 -9.57 -28.45 6.95
N ALA A 95 -10.80 -28.82 7.29
CA ALA A 95 -11.48 -28.35 8.49
C ALA A 95 -10.73 -28.74 9.77
N ASP A 96 -10.11 -29.90 9.79
CA ASP A 96 -9.33 -30.37 10.95
C ASP A 96 -8.06 -29.58 11.13
N GLU A 97 -7.40 -29.17 10.03
CA GLU A 97 -6.27 -28.25 10.09
C GLU A 97 -6.70 -26.86 10.59
N ALA A 98 -7.88 -26.36 10.19
CA ALA A 98 -8.41 -25.10 10.69
C ALA A 98 -8.70 -25.16 12.20
N ARG A 99 -9.23 -26.26 12.71
CA ARG A 99 -9.42 -26.52 14.15
C ARG A 99 -8.08 -26.53 14.89
N ALA A 100 -7.11 -27.27 14.35
CA ALA A 100 -5.76 -27.36 14.94
C ALA A 100 -5.02 -26.00 14.90
N ALA A 101 -5.21 -25.22 13.84
CA ALA A 101 -4.66 -23.87 13.74
C ALA A 101 -5.24 -22.92 14.80
N PHE A 102 -6.55 -22.99 15.03
CA PHE A 102 -7.20 -22.25 16.12
C PHE A 102 -6.59 -22.59 17.48
N ASP A 103 -6.44 -23.88 17.79
CA ASP A 103 -5.87 -24.34 19.06
C ASP A 103 -4.40 -23.86 19.23
N ALA A 104 -3.62 -23.88 18.15
CA ALA A 104 -2.21 -23.50 18.17
C ALA A 104 -1.98 -21.98 18.29
N ILE A 105 -2.85 -21.16 17.67
CA ILE A 105 -2.76 -19.70 17.70
C ILE A 105 -3.29 -19.16 19.02
N GLY A 106 -4.37 -19.77 19.55
CA GLY A 106 -5.08 -19.27 20.72
C GLY A 106 -5.99 -18.09 20.34
N GLY A 107 -7.30 -18.25 20.55
CA GLY A 107 -8.31 -17.32 20.06
C GLY A 107 -8.34 -15.95 20.73
N PRO A 108 -9.07 -14.96 20.21
CA PRO A 108 -9.87 -15.05 18.99
C PRO A 108 -9.02 -14.96 17.72
N VAL A 109 -9.48 -15.60 16.67
CA VAL A 109 -8.82 -15.62 15.37
C VAL A 109 -9.68 -15.01 14.27
N VAL A 110 -9.04 -14.70 13.15
CA VAL A 110 -9.69 -14.38 11.88
C VAL A 110 -9.56 -15.59 10.96
N VAL A 111 -10.67 -15.97 10.33
CA VAL A 111 -10.70 -17.01 9.31
C VAL A 111 -10.99 -16.37 7.96
N LYS A 112 -10.16 -16.64 6.95
CA LYS A 112 -10.27 -16.03 5.62
C LYS A 112 -10.07 -17.09 4.55
N ALA A 113 -10.87 -17.05 3.48
CA ALA A 113 -10.55 -17.80 2.27
C ALA A 113 -9.23 -17.29 1.65
N CYS A 114 -8.46 -18.18 1.07
CA CYS A 114 -7.25 -17.84 0.33
C CYS A 114 -7.42 -18.23 -1.14
N SER A 115 -7.38 -17.23 -2.01
CA SER A 115 -7.44 -17.37 -3.45
C SER A 115 -6.77 -16.15 -4.10
N ALA A 116 -5.94 -16.39 -5.10
CA ALA A 116 -5.35 -15.32 -5.90
C ALA A 116 -6.41 -14.63 -6.79
N ASP A 117 -7.50 -15.32 -7.11
CA ASP A 117 -8.57 -14.81 -7.98
C ASP A 117 -9.52 -13.84 -7.26
N VAL A 118 -9.49 -13.80 -5.91
CA VAL A 118 -10.41 -13.00 -5.08
C VAL A 118 -9.65 -12.01 -4.20
N PRO A 119 -9.27 -10.84 -4.73
CA PRO A 119 -8.53 -9.84 -3.94
C PRO A 119 -9.39 -9.19 -2.84
N HIS A 120 -10.69 -8.97 -3.05
CA HIS A 120 -11.62 -8.31 -2.12
C HIS A 120 -12.52 -9.29 -1.38
N LYS A 121 -11.94 -10.18 -0.59
CA LYS A 121 -12.62 -11.29 0.10
C LYS A 121 -13.81 -10.86 0.97
N SER A 122 -13.74 -9.67 1.58
CA SER A 122 -14.80 -9.15 2.47
C SER A 122 -16.11 -8.91 1.74
N GLU A 123 -16.07 -8.44 0.49
CA GLU A 123 -17.24 -8.18 -0.35
C GLU A 123 -18.00 -9.46 -0.67
N TYR A 124 -17.28 -10.57 -0.73
CA TYR A 124 -17.85 -11.89 -0.98
C TYR A 124 -18.18 -12.66 0.31
N GLY A 125 -18.05 -12.04 1.49
CA GLY A 125 -18.28 -12.72 2.77
C GLY A 125 -17.38 -13.97 2.96
N LEU A 126 -16.12 -13.83 2.55
CA LEU A 126 -15.06 -14.85 2.68
C LEU A 126 -14.08 -14.50 3.80
N VAL A 127 -14.51 -13.65 4.75
CA VAL A 127 -13.74 -13.27 5.95
C VAL A 127 -14.68 -13.35 7.15
N ALA A 128 -14.23 -14.01 8.20
CA ALA A 128 -14.90 -14.07 9.49
C ALA A 128 -13.96 -13.58 10.59
N LEU A 129 -14.41 -12.56 11.32
CA LEU A 129 -13.68 -11.97 12.45
C LEU A 129 -14.21 -12.52 13.77
N ASN A 130 -13.42 -12.40 14.84
CA ASN A 130 -13.79 -12.81 16.20
C ASN A 130 -14.23 -14.28 16.30
N VAL A 131 -13.59 -15.19 15.61
CA VAL A 131 -13.82 -16.62 15.75
C VAL A 131 -13.23 -17.06 17.08
N THR A 132 -14.07 -17.59 17.97
CA THR A 132 -13.73 -17.84 19.38
C THR A 132 -13.71 -19.32 19.75
N THR A 133 -14.13 -20.20 18.85
CA THR A 133 -14.11 -21.64 19.08
C THR A 133 -13.50 -22.39 17.90
N ARG A 134 -12.90 -23.55 18.19
CA ARG A 134 -12.33 -24.44 17.18
C ARG A 134 -13.37 -25.00 16.21
N GLU A 135 -14.58 -25.22 16.72
CA GLU A 135 -15.71 -25.74 15.93
C GLU A 135 -16.13 -24.70 14.89
N GLN A 136 -16.18 -23.43 15.28
CA GLN A 136 -16.44 -22.33 14.34
C GLN A 136 -15.36 -22.24 13.26
N ALA A 137 -14.08 -22.40 13.61
CA ALA A 137 -12.99 -22.37 12.65
C ALA A 137 -13.14 -23.49 11.60
N GLY A 138 -13.47 -24.72 12.03
CA GLY A 138 -13.71 -25.83 11.12
C GLY A 138 -14.95 -25.63 10.23
N ALA A 139 -16.06 -25.15 10.80
CA ALA A 139 -17.29 -24.89 10.03
C ALA A 139 -17.09 -23.79 8.99
N LEU A 140 -16.33 -22.73 9.33
CA LEU A 140 -15.99 -21.65 8.41
C LEU A 140 -15.08 -22.12 7.26
N PHE A 141 -14.17 -23.06 7.55
CA PHE A 141 -13.39 -23.71 6.50
C PHE A 141 -14.32 -24.35 5.45
N GLU A 142 -15.22 -25.20 5.89
CA GLU A 142 -16.16 -25.91 5.01
C GLU A 142 -17.05 -24.91 4.22
N GLN A 143 -17.56 -23.90 4.90
CA GLN A 143 -18.39 -22.87 4.28
C GLN A 143 -17.63 -22.10 3.21
N PHE A 144 -16.41 -21.64 3.48
CA PHE A 144 -15.61 -20.88 2.54
C PHE A 144 -15.12 -21.73 1.38
N TRP A 145 -14.77 -22.99 1.66
CA TRP A 145 -14.38 -23.95 0.63
C TRP A 145 -15.50 -24.21 -0.37
N ALA A 146 -16.72 -24.47 0.11
CA ALA A 146 -17.89 -24.65 -0.74
C ALA A 146 -18.25 -23.37 -1.51
N LYS A 147 -18.09 -22.21 -0.89
CA LYS A 147 -18.38 -20.92 -1.55
C LYS A 147 -17.38 -20.61 -2.66
N MET A 148 -16.09 -20.83 -2.47
CA MET A 148 -15.08 -20.70 -3.52
C MET A 148 -15.36 -21.66 -4.69
N ASP A 149 -15.80 -22.88 -4.40
CA ASP A 149 -16.21 -23.84 -5.43
C ASP A 149 -17.39 -23.33 -6.25
N THR A 150 -18.42 -22.81 -5.59
CA THR A 150 -19.58 -22.21 -6.25
C THR A 150 -19.20 -20.98 -7.13
N MET A 151 -18.22 -20.22 -6.68
CA MET A 151 -17.68 -19.07 -7.42
C MET A 151 -16.74 -19.47 -8.56
N GLN A 152 -16.37 -20.76 -8.66
CA GLN A 152 -15.43 -21.27 -9.65
C GLN A 152 -14.06 -20.57 -9.63
N VAL A 153 -13.60 -20.20 -8.45
CA VAL A 153 -12.28 -19.58 -8.23
C VAL A 153 -11.28 -20.58 -7.66
N ALA A 154 -9.99 -20.28 -7.79
CA ALA A 154 -8.94 -21.11 -7.20
C ALA A 154 -9.12 -21.24 -5.68
N ARG A 155 -8.98 -22.46 -5.18
CA ARG A 155 -9.08 -22.80 -3.75
C ARG A 155 -7.68 -23.08 -3.21
N ASP A 156 -6.91 -22.01 -2.97
CA ASP A 156 -5.55 -22.15 -2.46
C ASP A 156 -5.54 -22.65 -1.00
N GLY A 157 -6.61 -22.38 -0.26
CA GLY A 157 -6.78 -22.80 1.14
C GLY A 157 -7.68 -21.85 1.94
N VAL A 158 -7.64 -22.02 3.25
CA VAL A 158 -8.25 -21.09 4.21
C VAL A 158 -7.20 -20.70 5.24
N ILE A 159 -7.05 -19.42 5.47
CA ILE A 159 -6.11 -18.87 6.45
C ILE A 159 -6.83 -18.73 7.79
N VAL A 160 -6.21 -19.24 8.84
CA VAL A 160 -6.53 -18.95 10.24
C VAL A 160 -5.40 -18.08 10.79
N ALA A 161 -5.70 -16.88 11.23
CA ALA A 161 -4.71 -15.89 11.66
C ALA A 161 -5.09 -15.31 13.03
N ALA A 162 -4.08 -14.92 13.80
CA ALA A 162 -4.30 -14.21 15.06
C ALA A 162 -5.03 -12.90 14.80
N MET A 163 -6.04 -12.61 15.63
CA MET A 163 -6.74 -11.34 15.58
C MET A 163 -5.96 -10.30 16.39
N THR A 164 -5.49 -9.26 15.73
CA THR A 164 -4.83 -8.13 16.37
C THR A 164 -5.83 -7.00 16.62
N LYS A 165 -5.66 -6.30 17.73
CA LYS A 165 -6.39 -5.06 18.05
C LYS A 165 -5.38 -3.93 18.05
N GLY A 166 -5.57 -2.96 17.16
CA GLY A 166 -4.77 -1.73 17.09
C GLY A 166 -5.63 -0.50 17.38
N LEU A 167 -4.99 0.57 17.85
CA LEU A 167 -5.64 1.88 17.99
C LEU A 167 -5.77 2.58 16.62
N HIS A 168 -4.91 2.25 15.70
CA HIS A 168 -4.85 2.84 14.37
C HIS A 168 -4.55 1.75 13.34
N GLU A 169 -5.11 1.93 12.16
CA GLU A 169 -4.83 1.12 10.98
C GLU A 169 -4.12 1.98 9.95
N PHE A 170 -3.01 1.48 9.44
CA PHE A 170 -2.24 2.14 8.39
C PHE A 170 -2.17 1.25 7.16
N MET A 171 -2.35 1.86 6.01
CA MET A 171 -2.13 1.20 4.73
C MET A 171 -0.76 1.62 4.21
N ILE A 172 0.08 0.65 3.88
CA ILE A 172 1.39 0.88 3.27
C ILE A 172 1.36 0.25 1.89
N GLY A 173 1.54 1.07 0.87
CA GLY A 173 1.67 0.64 -0.51
C GLY A 173 3.10 0.82 -1.00
N ALA A 174 3.57 -0.10 -1.84
CA ALA A 174 4.87 0.02 -2.51
C ALA A 174 4.71 -0.30 -3.99
N ARG A 175 5.41 0.45 -4.83
CA ARG A 175 5.45 0.21 -6.28
C ARG A 175 6.76 0.68 -6.87
N ILE A 176 7.10 0.17 -8.03
CA ILE A 176 8.17 0.73 -8.85
C ILE A 176 7.55 1.81 -9.74
N ASP A 177 7.96 3.06 -9.54
CA ASP A 177 7.58 4.17 -10.41
C ASP A 177 8.59 4.30 -11.55
N PRO A 178 8.16 4.50 -12.81
CA PRO A 178 9.08 4.57 -13.94
C PRO A 178 10.02 5.79 -13.91
N VAL A 179 9.68 6.84 -13.17
CA VAL A 179 10.47 8.07 -13.05
C VAL A 179 11.27 8.11 -11.75
N PHE A 180 10.62 7.75 -10.63
CA PHE A 180 11.18 7.88 -9.28
C PHE A 180 11.79 6.57 -8.75
N GLY A 181 11.64 5.45 -9.44
CA GLY A 181 12.06 4.15 -8.93
C GLY A 181 11.14 3.61 -7.83
N PRO A 182 11.66 2.91 -6.81
CA PRO A 182 10.85 2.38 -5.72
C PRO A 182 10.20 3.51 -4.90
N VAL A 183 8.88 3.46 -4.79
CA VAL A 183 8.07 4.42 -4.01
C VAL A 183 7.25 3.67 -2.98
N VAL A 184 7.26 4.17 -1.75
CA VAL A 184 6.43 3.68 -0.63
C VAL A 184 5.50 4.81 -0.20
N VAL A 185 4.22 4.51 0.00
CA VAL A 185 3.18 5.44 0.41
C VAL A 185 2.40 4.89 1.60
#